data_930d2f42486593972684d217b36fc8b4
#
_entry.id   930d2f42486593972684d217b36fc8b4
#
_cell.length_a   1.000
_cell.length_b   1.000
_cell.length_c   1.000
_cell.angle_alpha   90.00
_cell.angle_beta   90.00
_cell.angle_gamma   90.00
#
_symmetry.space_group_name_H-M   'P 1'
#
loop_
_entity.id
_entity.type
_entity.pdbx_description
1 polymer ?
#
loop_
_entity_poly.entity_id
_entity_poly.type
_entity_poly.pdbx_seq_one_letter_code
_entity_poly.pdbx_strand_id
1 'polypeptide(L)'
;MQTRVIPPADGAYTFPLLIKRLLLSGSRYEKTREIVYRDRVRYSYPTLTERISRLANVLVAAGVQPGDTVAVMEWDSHRYLECMFAIPMIGAVIHTINVRLSPEQILYTMNHAEDKLVLLNSEFVPLFQALAGQLTTVEKTLLLTDGSEKTAALPNLVGEYEQLLAGASSRYDFPDFDENSVATTFYTTGTTGNPKGVYFTHRQLVLHTLAAATITGSIDSVRLMGTDDVYMPITPMFHVHAWGIPYVATMLGIKQVYPGRYEPDMLVNLWRTEKVSFSHCVPTILQMLLNAKGDTDFGGWKIIIGGSALNRGLYEAAKARGIQLTAAYGMSETCPLISCAHFNEELQAGTDELRVTYRIKAGVPVPLVDAAIVDSDGNFLPADGETQGELVLRAPWLSMGYLREPQKGAELWDGGWMHTGDVATLDTMGVIDIRDRIKDVIKTGGEWVSSLELEDLISRHPGVREVAVVGMADAQWGERPFALLVLRDGQTLDAQSLKAHLLPFVELGLINKWAIPSQIAVVGEIPKTSVGKLDKKRIRVEVLAWQADNSPFLSSL
;
A
#
# COMPACT_ATOMS: atom_id res chain seq x y z
N MET A 1 -22.09 26.58 -21.05
CA MET A 1 -21.13 26.40 -22.16
C MET A 1 -21.63 25.29 -23.04
N GLN A 2 -21.83 25.52 -24.34
CA GLN A 2 -22.32 24.50 -25.26
C GLN A 2 -21.12 23.88 -25.98
N THR A 3 -20.78 22.63 -25.66
CA THR A 3 -19.70 21.89 -26.30
C THR A 3 -20.22 21.14 -27.53
N ARG A 4 -19.38 21.01 -28.56
CA ARG A 4 -19.73 20.23 -29.78
C ARG A 4 -19.30 18.78 -29.60
N VAL A 5 -20.25 17.85 -29.63
CA VAL A 5 -20.02 16.41 -29.68
C VAL A 5 -20.29 15.92 -31.09
N ILE A 6 -19.34 15.19 -31.68
CA ILE A 6 -19.50 14.54 -32.97
C ILE A 6 -19.72 13.05 -32.69
N PRO A 7 -20.82 12.45 -33.13
CA PRO A 7 -21.04 11.02 -32.97
C PRO A 7 -20.00 10.21 -33.77
N PRO A 8 -19.61 9.02 -33.28
CA PRO A 8 -18.72 8.14 -34.01
C PRO A 8 -19.34 7.73 -35.35
N ALA A 9 -18.49 7.41 -36.34
CA ALA A 9 -18.93 6.84 -37.59
C ALA A 9 -19.58 5.45 -37.36
N ASP A 10 -20.50 5.08 -38.25
CA ASP A 10 -21.10 3.75 -38.23
C ASP A 10 -20.02 2.67 -38.33
N GLY A 11 -20.05 1.68 -37.44
CA GLY A 11 -19.06 0.61 -37.35
C GLY A 11 -17.75 0.98 -36.66
N ALA A 12 -17.60 2.20 -36.13
CA ALA A 12 -16.46 2.54 -35.29
C ALA A 12 -16.48 1.70 -33.99
N TYR A 13 -15.36 0.99 -33.75
CA TYR A 13 -15.20 0.17 -32.56
C TYR A 13 -15.00 1.04 -31.32
N THR A 14 -15.90 0.92 -30.34
CA THR A 14 -15.74 1.54 -29.04
C THR A 14 -14.75 0.73 -28.21
N PHE A 15 -13.54 1.26 -28.02
CA PHE A 15 -12.45 0.58 -27.33
C PHE A 15 -12.58 0.75 -25.81
N PRO A 16 -13.13 -0.23 -25.06
CA PRO A 16 -13.27 -0.10 -23.62
C PRO A 16 -11.92 -0.28 -22.90
N LEU A 17 -11.71 0.51 -21.84
CA LEU A 17 -10.53 0.46 -20.99
C LEU A 17 -10.63 -0.73 -20.00
N LEU A 18 -10.48 -1.94 -20.52
CA LEU A 18 -10.51 -3.18 -19.73
C LEU A 18 -9.10 -3.66 -19.37
N ILE A 19 -8.95 -4.28 -18.20
CA ILE A 19 -7.67 -4.82 -17.71
C ILE A 19 -7.01 -5.76 -18.73
N LYS A 20 -7.77 -6.50 -19.53
CA LYS A 20 -7.22 -7.37 -20.59
C LYS A 20 -6.30 -6.63 -21.57
N ARG A 21 -6.46 -5.31 -21.73
CA ARG A 21 -5.59 -4.51 -22.60
C ARG A 21 -4.17 -4.37 -22.05
N LEU A 22 -4.03 -4.35 -20.72
CA LEU A 22 -2.74 -4.31 -20.03
C LEU A 22 -1.96 -5.62 -20.27
N LEU A 23 -2.62 -6.77 -20.11
CA LEU A 23 -2.02 -8.08 -20.37
C LEU A 23 -1.56 -8.23 -21.82
N LEU A 24 -2.42 -7.84 -22.77
CA LEU A 24 -2.12 -7.93 -24.21
C LEU A 24 -0.93 -7.05 -24.62
N SER A 25 -0.70 -5.92 -23.95
CA SER A 25 0.45 -5.05 -24.23
C SER A 25 1.77 -5.74 -23.91
N GLY A 26 1.98 -6.21 -22.69
CA GLY A 26 3.23 -6.86 -22.28
C GLY A 26 3.51 -8.15 -23.06
N SER A 27 2.52 -8.98 -23.29
CA SER A 27 2.70 -10.25 -24.01
C SER A 27 3.03 -10.08 -25.50
N ARG A 28 2.76 -8.90 -26.11
CA ARG A 28 3.11 -8.61 -27.51
C ARG A 28 4.59 -8.28 -27.68
N TYR A 29 5.18 -7.54 -26.74
CA TYR A 29 6.53 -6.98 -26.88
C TYR A 29 7.61 -7.85 -26.27
N GLU A 30 7.34 -8.48 -25.13
CA GLU A 30 8.35 -9.19 -24.32
C GLU A 30 7.99 -10.65 -24.11
N LYS A 31 8.25 -11.48 -25.15
CA LYS A 31 7.92 -12.91 -25.11
C LYS A 31 8.86 -13.74 -24.22
N THR A 32 10.09 -13.28 -24.02
CA THR A 32 11.14 -14.02 -23.30
C THR A 32 11.24 -13.66 -21.83
N ARG A 33 10.63 -12.55 -21.41
CA ARG A 33 10.62 -12.16 -19.99
C ARG A 33 9.81 -13.15 -19.16
N GLU A 34 10.18 -13.23 -17.89
CA GLU A 34 9.72 -14.31 -17.02
C GLU A 34 8.86 -13.81 -15.87
N ILE A 35 7.92 -14.67 -15.47
CA ILE A 35 7.26 -14.66 -14.18
C ILE A 35 7.94 -15.73 -13.33
N VAL A 36 8.45 -15.33 -12.18
CA VAL A 36 9.20 -16.20 -11.26
C VAL A 36 8.48 -16.23 -9.92
N TYR A 37 8.26 -17.42 -9.36
CA TYR A 37 7.77 -17.59 -8.00
C TYR A 37 8.79 -18.37 -7.18
N ARG A 38 9.46 -17.66 -6.28
CA ARG A 38 10.53 -18.21 -5.43
C ARG A 38 11.58 -18.92 -6.28
N ASP A 39 12.01 -20.09 -5.84
CA ASP A 39 12.88 -21.04 -6.57
C ASP A 39 12.10 -22.21 -7.20
N ARG A 40 10.75 -22.09 -7.31
CA ARG A 40 9.84 -23.20 -7.63
C ARG A 40 9.26 -23.13 -9.03
N VAL A 41 8.82 -21.96 -9.47
CA VAL A 41 8.08 -21.79 -10.73
C VAL A 41 8.72 -20.68 -11.54
N ARG A 42 8.89 -20.95 -12.85
CA ARG A 42 9.39 -19.98 -13.81
C ARG A 42 8.74 -20.24 -15.17
N TYR A 43 8.15 -19.22 -15.76
CA TYR A 43 7.57 -19.29 -17.08
C TYR A 43 7.53 -17.91 -17.76
N SER A 44 7.29 -17.90 -19.07
CA SER A 44 7.29 -16.70 -19.90
C SER A 44 5.92 -16.01 -19.95
N TYR A 45 5.85 -14.78 -20.49
CA TYR A 45 4.59 -14.05 -20.71
C TYR A 45 3.58 -14.79 -21.60
N PRO A 46 3.96 -15.47 -22.71
CA PRO A 46 3.01 -16.33 -23.43
C PRO A 46 2.36 -17.39 -22.52
N THR A 47 3.15 -18.05 -21.68
CA THR A 47 2.63 -19.02 -20.71
C THR A 47 1.72 -18.35 -19.67
N LEU A 48 2.04 -17.13 -19.20
CA LEU A 48 1.14 -16.36 -18.31
C LEU A 48 -0.23 -16.19 -18.98
N THR A 49 -0.27 -15.78 -20.25
CA THR A 49 -1.52 -15.58 -20.99
C THR A 49 -2.32 -16.88 -21.15
N GLU A 50 -1.64 -18.01 -21.43
CA GLU A 50 -2.27 -19.33 -21.47
C GLU A 50 -2.84 -19.74 -20.12
N ARG A 51 -2.09 -19.54 -19.03
CA ARG A 51 -2.51 -19.91 -17.66
C ARG A 51 -3.69 -19.05 -17.20
N ILE A 52 -3.72 -17.75 -17.52
CA ILE A 52 -4.86 -16.87 -17.29
C ILE A 52 -6.10 -17.38 -18.05
N SER A 53 -5.94 -17.81 -19.31
CA SER A 53 -7.05 -18.38 -20.09
C SER A 53 -7.54 -19.71 -19.50
N ARG A 54 -6.65 -20.57 -19.02
CA ARG A 54 -7.00 -21.83 -18.33
C ARG A 54 -7.77 -21.53 -17.05
N LEU A 55 -7.31 -20.59 -16.24
CA LEU A 55 -7.98 -20.19 -15.00
C LEU A 55 -9.38 -19.62 -15.30
N ALA A 56 -9.53 -18.80 -16.34
CA ALA A 56 -10.85 -18.31 -16.78
C ALA A 56 -11.82 -19.47 -17.10
N ASN A 57 -11.35 -20.47 -17.87
CA ASN A 57 -12.15 -21.67 -18.16
C ASN A 57 -12.52 -22.47 -16.90
N VAL A 58 -11.58 -22.61 -15.95
CA VAL A 58 -11.84 -23.29 -14.65
C VAL A 58 -12.89 -22.54 -13.84
N LEU A 59 -12.78 -21.22 -13.72
CA LEU A 59 -13.74 -20.40 -12.96
C LEU A 59 -15.15 -20.46 -13.56
N VAL A 60 -15.27 -20.34 -14.89
CA VAL A 60 -16.57 -20.44 -15.58
C VAL A 60 -17.14 -21.86 -15.43
N ALA A 61 -16.35 -22.92 -15.59
CA ALA A 61 -16.78 -24.29 -15.34
C ALA A 61 -17.17 -24.53 -13.87
N ALA A 62 -16.56 -23.82 -12.94
CA ALA A 62 -16.96 -23.82 -11.54
C ALA A 62 -18.25 -23.00 -11.27
N GLY A 63 -18.83 -22.34 -12.28
CA GLY A 63 -20.11 -21.63 -12.20
C GLY A 63 -19.99 -20.14 -11.87
N VAL A 64 -18.79 -19.56 -11.88
CA VAL A 64 -18.61 -18.11 -11.71
C VAL A 64 -19.25 -17.36 -12.88
N GLN A 65 -20.09 -16.38 -12.57
CA GLN A 65 -20.79 -15.53 -13.52
C GLN A 65 -20.23 -14.09 -13.48
N PRO A 66 -20.42 -13.30 -14.55
CA PRO A 66 -20.15 -11.86 -14.49
C PRO A 66 -20.88 -11.20 -13.31
N GLY A 67 -20.16 -10.37 -12.53
CA GLY A 67 -20.67 -9.72 -11.33
C GLY A 67 -20.47 -10.51 -10.03
N ASP A 68 -20.18 -11.80 -10.08
CA ASP A 68 -19.86 -12.57 -8.89
C ASP A 68 -18.54 -12.12 -8.26
N THR A 69 -18.44 -12.17 -6.94
CA THR A 69 -17.21 -11.90 -6.21
C THR A 69 -16.43 -13.21 -5.95
N VAL A 70 -15.17 -13.21 -6.32
CA VAL A 70 -14.25 -14.34 -6.15
C VAL A 70 -13.11 -13.93 -5.21
N ALA A 71 -13.05 -14.57 -4.04
CA ALA A 71 -12.05 -14.29 -3.02
C ALA A 71 -10.72 -15.01 -3.31
N VAL A 72 -9.61 -14.33 -3.01
CA VAL A 72 -8.26 -14.89 -3.09
C VAL A 72 -7.59 -14.76 -1.73
N MET A 73 -7.31 -15.90 -1.07
CA MET A 73 -6.54 -16.02 0.18
C MET A 73 -5.19 -16.65 -0.13
N GLU A 74 -4.22 -15.83 -0.53
CA GLU A 74 -2.92 -16.29 -1.00
C GLU A 74 -1.82 -15.31 -0.57
N TRP A 75 -0.58 -15.80 -0.51
CA TRP A 75 0.63 -14.97 -0.45
C TRP A 75 1.01 -14.44 -1.83
N ASP A 76 2.02 -13.60 -1.91
CA ASP A 76 2.48 -13.00 -3.18
C ASP A 76 3.04 -14.07 -4.11
N SER A 77 2.26 -14.50 -5.08
CA SER A 77 2.58 -15.62 -5.97
C SER A 77 2.21 -15.35 -7.43
N HIS A 78 2.72 -16.19 -8.31
CA HIS A 78 2.31 -16.23 -9.72
C HIS A 78 0.80 -16.50 -9.87
N ARG A 79 0.22 -17.34 -9.00
CA ARG A 79 -1.23 -17.63 -9.00
C ARG A 79 -2.04 -16.40 -8.65
N TYR A 80 -1.52 -15.58 -7.72
CA TYR A 80 -2.17 -14.30 -7.39
C TYR A 80 -2.20 -13.37 -8.60
N LEU A 81 -1.07 -13.24 -9.33
CA LEU A 81 -1.01 -12.47 -10.57
C LEU A 81 -2.01 -12.98 -11.60
N GLU A 82 -2.11 -14.28 -11.79
CA GLU A 82 -3.07 -14.90 -12.71
C GLU A 82 -4.52 -14.58 -12.30
N CYS A 83 -4.85 -14.63 -11.01
CA CYS A 83 -6.15 -14.24 -10.47
C CYS A 83 -6.48 -12.75 -10.71
N MET A 84 -5.49 -11.85 -10.56
CA MET A 84 -5.67 -10.41 -10.80
C MET A 84 -6.12 -10.10 -12.23
N PHE A 85 -5.83 -10.98 -13.17
CA PHE A 85 -6.27 -10.85 -14.57
C PHE A 85 -7.49 -11.73 -14.88
N ALA A 86 -7.42 -13.03 -14.60
CA ALA A 86 -8.46 -13.98 -15.02
C ALA A 86 -9.84 -13.64 -14.46
N ILE A 87 -9.95 -13.32 -13.17
CA ILE A 87 -11.23 -13.05 -12.50
C ILE A 87 -11.89 -11.79 -13.09
N PRO A 88 -11.25 -10.61 -13.12
CA PRO A 88 -11.90 -9.44 -13.69
C PRO A 88 -12.11 -9.55 -15.20
N MET A 89 -11.25 -10.25 -15.94
CA MET A 89 -11.38 -10.39 -17.40
C MET A 89 -12.59 -11.22 -17.84
N ILE A 90 -13.14 -12.07 -16.98
CA ILE A 90 -14.44 -12.75 -17.23
C ILE A 90 -15.65 -11.94 -16.74
N GLY A 91 -15.44 -10.71 -16.26
CA GLY A 91 -16.48 -9.83 -15.72
C GLY A 91 -16.83 -10.08 -14.24
N ALA A 92 -16.10 -10.94 -13.54
CA ALA A 92 -16.24 -11.15 -12.10
C ALA A 92 -15.40 -10.12 -11.30
N VAL A 93 -15.64 -10.04 -10.00
CA VAL A 93 -14.93 -9.12 -9.08
C VAL A 93 -13.92 -9.89 -8.27
N ILE A 94 -12.63 -9.54 -8.34
CA ILE A 94 -11.65 -10.12 -7.44
C ILE A 94 -11.73 -9.47 -6.06
N HIS A 95 -11.92 -10.28 -5.00
CA HIS A 95 -11.76 -9.85 -3.61
C HIS A 95 -10.43 -10.32 -3.06
N THR A 96 -9.54 -9.38 -2.80
CA THR A 96 -8.21 -9.69 -2.26
C THR A 96 -8.25 -9.73 -0.73
N ILE A 97 -8.30 -10.94 -0.16
CA ILE A 97 -8.42 -11.12 1.29
C ILE A 97 -7.14 -10.72 2.01
N ASN A 98 -7.23 -9.81 2.95
CA ASN A 98 -6.13 -9.54 3.86
C ASN A 98 -6.01 -10.66 4.90
N VAL A 99 -5.14 -11.61 4.64
CA VAL A 99 -4.90 -12.82 5.44
C VAL A 99 -4.32 -12.55 6.84
N ARG A 100 -3.98 -11.30 7.14
CA ARG A 100 -3.45 -10.86 8.45
C ARG A 100 -4.51 -10.21 9.35
N LEU A 101 -5.76 -10.16 8.91
CA LEU A 101 -6.89 -9.74 9.73
C LEU A 101 -7.24 -10.81 10.77
N SER A 102 -7.99 -10.43 11.80
CA SER A 102 -8.54 -11.42 12.74
C SER A 102 -9.55 -12.34 12.02
N PRO A 103 -9.77 -13.57 12.53
CA PRO A 103 -10.78 -14.47 11.97
C PRO A 103 -12.15 -13.82 11.80
N GLU A 104 -12.60 -13.04 12.79
CA GLU A 104 -13.89 -12.34 12.78
C GLU A 104 -13.94 -11.29 11.68
N GLN A 105 -12.83 -10.56 11.45
CA GLN A 105 -12.75 -9.57 10.40
C GLN A 105 -12.72 -10.22 9.01
N ILE A 106 -12.02 -11.35 8.85
CA ILE A 106 -12.02 -12.13 7.60
C ILE A 106 -13.43 -12.61 7.30
N LEU A 107 -14.12 -13.22 8.28
CA LEU A 107 -15.50 -13.65 8.14
C LEU A 107 -16.43 -12.49 7.71
N TYR A 108 -16.28 -11.34 8.40
CA TYR A 108 -17.05 -10.14 8.05
C TYR A 108 -16.79 -9.71 6.59
N THR A 109 -15.52 -9.60 6.17
CA THR A 109 -15.20 -9.12 4.83
C THR A 109 -15.73 -10.05 3.75
N MET A 110 -15.61 -11.36 3.94
CA MET A 110 -16.11 -12.36 2.98
C MET A 110 -17.63 -12.34 2.84
N ASN A 111 -18.36 -12.28 3.96
CA ASN A 111 -19.83 -12.19 3.93
C ASN A 111 -20.31 -10.84 3.38
N HIS A 112 -19.62 -9.74 3.70
CA HIS A 112 -19.98 -8.39 3.23
C HIS A 112 -19.70 -8.21 1.73
N ALA A 113 -18.64 -8.83 1.20
CA ALA A 113 -18.33 -8.84 -0.23
C ALA A 113 -19.20 -9.84 -1.02
N GLU A 114 -19.92 -10.73 -0.33
CA GLU A 114 -20.73 -11.82 -0.92
C GLU A 114 -19.88 -12.76 -1.81
N ASP A 115 -18.74 -13.17 -1.27
CA ASP A 115 -17.84 -14.08 -1.99
C ASP A 115 -18.56 -15.38 -2.38
N LYS A 116 -18.50 -15.76 -3.66
CA LYS A 116 -19.10 -16.98 -4.21
C LYS A 116 -18.15 -18.15 -4.28
N LEU A 117 -16.90 -17.86 -4.66
CA LEU A 117 -15.83 -18.84 -4.75
C LEU A 117 -14.59 -18.33 -4.03
N VAL A 118 -13.85 -19.21 -3.38
CA VAL A 118 -12.60 -18.87 -2.69
C VAL A 118 -11.44 -19.67 -3.28
N LEU A 119 -10.42 -18.97 -3.78
CA LEU A 119 -9.11 -19.57 -4.07
C LEU A 119 -8.29 -19.48 -2.77
N LEU A 120 -7.95 -20.64 -2.21
CA LEU A 120 -7.45 -20.77 -0.85
C LEU A 120 -6.09 -21.44 -0.83
N ASN A 121 -5.05 -20.72 -0.38
CA ASN A 121 -3.75 -21.34 -0.13
C ASN A 121 -3.85 -22.33 1.05
N SER A 122 -3.17 -23.45 0.91
CA SER A 122 -3.14 -24.55 1.88
C SER A 122 -2.78 -24.10 3.32
N GLU A 123 -1.93 -23.08 3.49
CA GLU A 123 -1.59 -22.55 4.81
C GLU A 123 -2.82 -21.95 5.55
N PHE A 124 -3.82 -21.48 4.82
CA PHE A 124 -5.02 -20.87 5.41
C PHE A 124 -6.19 -21.85 5.57
N VAL A 125 -6.04 -23.11 5.19
CA VAL A 125 -7.09 -24.14 5.31
C VAL A 125 -7.61 -24.28 6.74
N PRO A 126 -6.78 -24.34 7.81
CA PRO A 126 -7.27 -24.44 9.17
C PRO A 126 -8.15 -23.24 9.58
N LEU A 127 -7.72 -22.03 9.19
CA LEU A 127 -8.50 -20.82 9.43
C LEU A 127 -9.83 -20.85 8.69
N PHE A 128 -9.81 -21.17 7.39
CA PHE A 128 -11.01 -21.24 6.57
C PHE A 128 -12.00 -22.27 7.08
N GLN A 129 -11.54 -23.46 7.49
CA GLN A 129 -12.39 -24.51 8.08
C GLN A 129 -13.10 -24.03 9.36
N ALA A 130 -12.42 -23.26 10.20
CA ALA A 130 -13.02 -22.69 11.41
C ALA A 130 -14.13 -21.66 11.10
N LEU A 131 -14.08 -21.00 9.94
CA LEU A 131 -15.05 -19.98 9.51
C LEU A 131 -16.15 -20.55 8.61
N ALA A 132 -15.93 -21.68 7.95
CA ALA A 132 -16.76 -22.21 6.86
C ALA A 132 -18.25 -22.33 7.22
N GLY A 133 -18.58 -22.73 8.46
CA GLY A 133 -19.95 -22.83 8.93
C GLY A 133 -20.70 -21.50 9.10
N GLN A 134 -20.00 -20.36 9.02
CA GLN A 134 -20.54 -19.02 9.18
C GLN A 134 -20.47 -18.20 7.87
N LEU A 135 -19.87 -18.75 6.82
CA LEU A 135 -19.86 -18.15 5.49
C LEU A 135 -21.21 -18.38 4.81
N THR A 136 -21.89 -17.30 4.45
CA THR A 136 -23.27 -17.34 3.98
C THR A 136 -23.42 -17.40 2.46
N THR A 137 -22.38 -17.03 1.70
CA THR A 137 -22.41 -16.89 0.25
C THR A 137 -21.41 -17.76 -0.49
N VAL A 138 -20.42 -18.29 0.20
CA VAL A 138 -19.38 -19.14 -0.40
C VAL A 138 -19.96 -20.49 -0.81
N GLU A 139 -19.99 -20.75 -2.10
CA GLU A 139 -20.53 -21.97 -2.69
C GLU A 139 -19.44 -22.99 -3.02
N LYS A 140 -18.23 -22.54 -3.36
CA LYS A 140 -17.13 -23.38 -3.84
C LYS A 140 -15.77 -22.92 -3.33
N THR A 141 -14.86 -23.88 -3.21
CA THR A 141 -13.45 -23.64 -2.87
C THR A 141 -12.54 -24.25 -3.94
N LEU A 142 -11.42 -23.59 -4.21
CA LEU A 142 -10.35 -24.06 -5.07
C LEU A 142 -9.04 -23.99 -4.28
N LEU A 143 -8.31 -25.11 -4.20
CA LEU A 143 -7.12 -25.21 -3.35
C LEU A 143 -5.87 -24.79 -4.13
N LEU A 144 -5.06 -23.92 -3.51
CA LEU A 144 -3.75 -23.50 -3.99
C LEU A 144 -2.68 -24.20 -3.15
N THR A 145 -1.80 -25.01 -3.78
CA THR A 145 -0.71 -25.72 -3.08
C THR A 145 0.64 -25.48 -3.73
N ASP A 146 1.69 -25.62 -2.95
CA ASP A 146 3.07 -25.61 -3.45
C ASP A 146 3.60 -27.05 -3.76
N GLY A 147 2.74 -28.04 -3.81
CA GLY A 147 2.99 -29.31 -4.50
C GLY A 147 3.00 -30.60 -3.69
N SER A 148 3.23 -30.64 -2.38
CA SER A 148 3.32 -31.92 -1.63
C SER A 148 2.40 -32.02 -0.39
N GLU A 149 1.50 -31.07 -0.25
CA GLU A 149 0.64 -31.00 0.92
C GLU A 149 -0.54 -31.94 0.79
N LYS A 150 -0.90 -32.62 1.89
CA LYS A 150 -2.09 -33.45 1.94
C LYS A 150 -3.31 -32.61 1.64
N THR A 151 -4.11 -33.03 0.67
CA THR A 151 -5.39 -32.41 0.36
C THR A 151 -6.26 -32.43 1.61
N ALA A 152 -6.46 -31.28 2.22
CA ALA A 152 -7.36 -31.17 3.36
C ALA A 152 -8.81 -31.31 2.87
N ALA A 153 -9.66 -31.89 3.67
CA ALA A 153 -11.10 -31.93 3.39
C ALA A 153 -11.66 -30.50 3.46
N LEU A 154 -11.95 -29.90 2.32
CA LEU A 154 -12.59 -28.61 2.19
C LEU A 154 -14.05 -28.76 1.74
N PRO A 155 -14.98 -27.96 2.26
CA PRO A 155 -16.34 -27.98 1.79
C PRO A 155 -16.40 -27.53 0.33
N ASN A 156 -17.15 -28.28 -0.49
CA ASN A 156 -17.40 -27.98 -1.91
C ASN A 156 -16.12 -27.70 -2.72
N LEU A 157 -15.06 -28.47 -2.47
CA LEU A 157 -13.80 -28.37 -3.18
C LEU A 157 -13.97 -28.73 -4.66
N VAL A 158 -13.65 -27.79 -5.55
CA VAL A 158 -13.62 -27.99 -7.01
C VAL A 158 -12.40 -28.84 -7.41
N GLY A 159 -11.24 -28.55 -6.82
CA GLY A 159 -10.00 -29.24 -7.07
C GLY A 159 -8.77 -28.42 -6.67
N GLU A 160 -7.59 -28.97 -7.00
CA GLU A 160 -6.33 -28.28 -6.83
C GLU A 160 -5.99 -27.47 -8.09
N TYR A 161 -5.46 -26.26 -7.90
CA TYR A 161 -5.25 -25.24 -8.92
C TYR A 161 -4.48 -25.74 -10.14
N GLU A 162 -3.26 -26.28 -9.94
CA GLU A 162 -2.41 -26.70 -11.05
C GLU A 162 -3.01 -27.89 -11.81
N GLN A 163 -3.66 -28.81 -11.10
CA GLN A 163 -4.35 -29.95 -11.72
C GLN A 163 -5.55 -29.49 -12.58
N LEU A 164 -6.33 -28.54 -12.09
CA LEU A 164 -7.45 -27.96 -12.83
C LEU A 164 -6.96 -27.21 -14.06
N LEU A 165 -5.91 -26.39 -13.93
CA LEU A 165 -5.32 -25.68 -15.07
C LEU A 165 -4.77 -26.63 -16.12
N ALA A 166 -4.12 -27.72 -15.73
CA ALA A 166 -3.57 -28.71 -16.66
C ALA A 166 -4.66 -29.34 -17.55
N GLY A 167 -5.87 -29.55 -17.01
CA GLY A 167 -7.02 -30.09 -17.74
C GLY A 167 -7.82 -29.07 -18.55
N ALA A 168 -7.59 -27.76 -18.34
CA ALA A 168 -8.41 -26.70 -18.96
C ALA A 168 -7.83 -26.24 -20.32
N SER A 169 -8.69 -25.69 -21.19
CA SER A 169 -8.26 -25.09 -22.46
C SER A 169 -7.34 -23.89 -22.22
N SER A 170 -6.23 -23.81 -22.98
CA SER A 170 -5.31 -22.66 -22.98
C SER A 170 -5.84 -21.43 -23.74
N ARG A 171 -7.08 -21.50 -24.25
CA ARG A 171 -7.73 -20.40 -24.98
C ARG A 171 -9.04 -20.05 -24.31
N TYR A 172 -9.29 -18.77 -24.14
CA TYR A 172 -10.54 -18.19 -23.68
C TYR A 172 -10.79 -16.88 -24.43
N ASP A 173 -11.99 -16.70 -24.95
CA ASP A 173 -12.37 -15.46 -25.64
C ASP A 173 -12.95 -14.48 -24.62
N PHE A 174 -12.07 -13.59 -24.11
CA PHE A 174 -12.45 -12.62 -23.10
C PHE A 174 -13.37 -11.55 -23.69
N PRO A 175 -14.62 -11.42 -23.20
CA PRO A 175 -15.60 -10.49 -23.76
C PRO A 175 -15.19 -9.02 -23.57
N ASP A 176 -15.77 -8.13 -24.39
CA ASP A 176 -15.83 -6.70 -24.08
C ASP A 176 -17.13 -6.42 -23.33
N PHE A 177 -17.04 -5.54 -22.34
CA PHE A 177 -18.17 -5.07 -21.53
C PHE A 177 -17.89 -3.64 -21.05
N ASP A 178 -18.83 -3.06 -20.28
CA ASP A 178 -18.67 -1.69 -19.77
C ASP A 178 -17.42 -1.56 -18.89
N GLU A 179 -16.53 -0.65 -19.25
CA GLU A 179 -15.30 -0.34 -18.50
C GLU A 179 -15.54 0.16 -17.07
N ASN A 180 -16.77 0.61 -16.76
CA ASN A 180 -17.18 1.01 -15.42
C ASN A 180 -17.65 -0.17 -14.55
N SER A 181 -17.63 -1.40 -15.08
CA SER A 181 -17.86 -2.59 -14.26
C SER A 181 -16.81 -2.71 -13.17
N VAL A 182 -17.24 -3.08 -11.95
CA VAL A 182 -16.34 -3.30 -10.82
C VAL A 182 -15.43 -4.48 -11.15
N ALA A 183 -14.13 -4.26 -11.03
CA ALA A 183 -13.09 -5.27 -11.28
C ALA A 183 -12.56 -5.89 -9.99
N THR A 184 -12.55 -5.11 -8.91
CA THR A 184 -11.94 -5.51 -7.66
C THR A 184 -12.60 -4.87 -6.45
N THR A 185 -12.54 -5.58 -5.33
CA THR A 185 -12.78 -5.06 -3.98
C THR A 185 -11.73 -5.58 -3.02
N PHE A 186 -11.43 -4.80 -2.00
CA PHE A 186 -10.58 -5.17 -0.87
C PHE A 186 -10.95 -4.32 0.33
N TYR A 187 -10.47 -4.71 1.53
CA TYR A 187 -10.91 -4.07 2.76
C TYR A 187 -9.78 -3.35 3.46
N THR A 188 -10.09 -2.12 3.90
CA THR A 188 -9.17 -1.33 4.73
C THR A 188 -9.43 -1.61 6.21
N THR A 189 -8.36 -1.69 6.99
CA THR A 189 -8.49 -1.67 8.45
C THR A 189 -8.83 -0.26 8.91
N GLY A 190 -10.11 0.03 9.03
CA GLY A 190 -10.58 1.26 9.65
C GLY A 190 -10.10 1.34 11.11
N THR A 191 -9.77 2.54 11.57
CA THR A 191 -9.40 2.76 12.99
C THR A 191 -10.57 2.64 13.94
N THR A 192 -11.80 2.60 13.42
CA THR A 192 -13.04 2.46 14.20
C THR A 192 -14.01 1.55 13.44
N GLY A 193 -14.46 0.45 14.09
CA GLY A 193 -15.47 -0.45 13.54
C GLY A 193 -14.91 -1.52 12.58
N ASN A 194 -15.80 -2.08 11.77
CA ASN A 194 -15.47 -3.10 10.78
C ASN A 194 -14.65 -2.54 9.62
N PRO A 195 -13.81 -3.35 8.96
CA PRO A 195 -13.10 -2.96 7.75
C PRO A 195 -14.06 -2.44 6.67
N LYS A 196 -13.67 -1.37 5.95
CA LYS A 196 -14.47 -0.79 4.86
C LYS A 196 -14.06 -1.42 3.54
N GLY A 197 -15.04 -1.81 2.72
CA GLY A 197 -14.81 -2.34 1.37
C GLY A 197 -14.54 -1.21 0.37
N VAL A 198 -13.34 -1.14 -0.17
CA VAL A 198 -12.97 -0.24 -1.27
C VAL A 198 -13.11 -1.02 -2.59
N TYR A 199 -13.58 -0.38 -3.64
CA TYR A 199 -13.74 -1.02 -4.94
C TYR A 199 -13.25 -0.12 -6.07
N PHE A 200 -12.81 -0.76 -7.17
CA PHE A 200 -12.40 -0.07 -8.39
C PHE A 200 -12.97 -0.75 -9.63
N THR A 201 -13.26 0.07 -10.63
CA THR A 201 -13.68 -0.39 -11.96
C THR A 201 -12.47 -0.71 -12.84
N HIS A 202 -12.70 -1.39 -13.96
CA HIS A 202 -11.67 -1.61 -14.97
C HIS A 202 -11.05 -0.30 -15.46
N ARG A 203 -11.89 0.70 -15.77
CA ARG A 203 -11.45 2.04 -16.19
C ARG A 203 -10.49 2.67 -15.17
N GLN A 204 -10.83 2.63 -13.90
CA GLN A 204 -10.02 3.21 -12.82
C GLN A 204 -8.65 2.53 -12.72
N LEU A 205 -8.61 1.19 -12.75
CA LEU A 205 -7.36 0.43 -12.69
C LEU A 205 -6.46 0.70 -13.90
N VAL A 206 -7.04 0.78 -15.12
CA VAL A 206 -6.28 1.08 -16.34
C VAL A 206 -5.69 2.49 -16.30
N LEU A 207 -6.48 3.51 -15.91
CA LEU A 207 -6.01 4.89 -15.82
C LEU A 207 -4.93 5.07 -14.75
N HIS A 208 -5.11 4.45 -13.57
CA HIS A 208 -4.08 4.43 -12.53
C HIS A 208 -2.79 3.77 -13.04
N THR A 209 -2.89 2.63 -13.73
CA THR A 209 -1.74 1.92 -14.30
C THR A 209 -0.96 2.80 -15.28
N LEU A 210 -1.65 3.55 -16.15
CA LEU A 210 -1.02 4.47 -17.10
C LEU A 210 -0.34 5.65 -16.38
N ALA A 211 -1.01 6.24 -15.38
CA ALA A 211 -0.43 7.32 -14.58
C ALA A 211 0.80 6.86 -13.79
N ALA A 212 0.72 5.68 -13.14
CA ALA A 212 1.83 5.08 -12.41
C ALA A 212 3.02 4.75 -13.33
N ALA A 213 2.77 4.20 -14.53
CA ALA A 213 3.82 3.94 -15.51
C ALA A 213 4.49 5.25 -15.97
N THR A 214 3.72 6.32 -16.14
CA THR A 214 4.24 7.63 -16.55
C THR A 214 5.17 8.20 -15.49
N ILE A 215 4.75 8.26 -14.21
CA ILE A 215 5.58 8.85 -13.15
C ILE A 215 6.84 8.01 -12.87
N THR A 216 6.76 6.69 -12.95
CA THR A 216 7.90 5.81 -12.69
C THR A 216 8.88 5.73 -13.86
N GLY A 217 8.42 5.98 -15.08
CA GLY A 217 9.21 5.79 -16.30
C GLY A 217 9.78 7.04 -16.93
N SER A 218 9.21 8.24 -16.71
CA SER A 218 9.51 9.40 -17.55
C SER A 218 9.68 10.76 -16.86
N ILE A 219 9.40 10.87 -15.56
CA ILE A 219 9.36 12.20 -14.91
C ILE A 219 10.64 12.53 -14.15
N ASP A 220 11.40 11.58 -13.65
CA ASP A 220 12.68 11.86 -12.97
C ASP A 220 13.89 11.66 -13.90
N SER A 221 14.99 12.36 -13.62
CA SER A 221 16.30 12.13 -14.23
C SER A 221 16.81 10.69 -14.00
N VAL A 222 16.37 10.06 -12.93
CA VAL A 222 16.62 8.66 -12.63
C VAL A 222 15.32 7.88 -12.83
N ARG A 223 15.18 7.22 -13.97
CA ARG A 223 14.04 6.34 -14.24
C ARG A 223 13.88 5.31 -13.11
N LEU A 224 12.76 5.37 -12.39
CA LEU A 224 12.48 4.46 -11.30
C LEU A 224 12.21 3.04 -11.81
N MET A 225 11.38 2.90 -12.86
CA MET A 225 11.06 1.60 -13.44
C MET A 225 11.02 1.67 -14.97
N GLY A 226 11.63 0.71 -15.62
CA GLY A 226 11.63 0.54 -17.07
C GLY A 226 11.62 -0.91 -17.49
N THR A 227 11.55 -1.18 -18.80
CA THR A 227 11.43 -2.54 -19.35
C THR A 227 12.61 -3.45 -19.06
N ASP A 228 13.76 -2.90 -18.72
CA ASP A 228 14.99 -3.60 -18.36
C ASP A 228 15.11 -3.93 -16.88
N ASP A 229 14.19 -3.41 -16.04
CA ASP A 229 14.16 -3.73 -14.62
C ASP A 229 13.64 -5.15 -14.35
N VAL A 230 13.95 -5.63 -13.15
CA VAL A 230 13.38 -6.84 -12.55
C VAL A 230 12.58 -6.43 -11.33
N TYR A 231 11.28 -6.64 -11.39
CA TYR A 231 10.33 -6.23 -10.36
C TYR A 231 10.08 -7.33 -9.33
N MET A 232 10.12 -6.99 -8.05
CA MET A 232 9.69 -7.85 -6.95
C MET A 232 8.81 -7.04 -5.99
N PRO A 233 7.50 -7.39 -5.81
CA PRO A 233 6.68 -6.78 -4.78
C PRO A 233 7.20 -7.18 -3.39
N ILE A 234 7.31 -6.20 -2.51
CA ILE A 234 7.49 -6.39 -1.07
C ILE A 234 6.47 -5.57 -0.28
N THR A 235 5.30 -5.37 -0.90
CA THR A 235 4.03 -4.97 -0.32
C THR A 235 3.00 -6.03 -0.71
N PRO A 236 2.19 -6.56 0.22
CA PRO A 236 1.31 -7.67 -0.06
C PRO A 236 0.34 -7.42 -1.22
N MET A 237 0.16 -8.42 -2.09
CA MET A 237 -0.76 -8.33 -3.23
C MET A 237 -2.22 -8.15 -2.80
N PHE A 238 -2.59 -8.60 -1.61
CA PHE A 238 -3.91 -8.33 -1.06
C PHE A 238 -4.13 -6.88 -0.63
N HIS A 239 -3.06 -6.09 -0.49
CA HIS A 239 -3.14 -4.68 -0.12
C HIS A 239 -3.05 -3.79 -1.35
N VAL A 240 -4.21 -3.30 -1.80
CA VAL A 240 -4.33 -2.42 -2.99
C VAL A 240 -3.54 -2.98 -4.19
N HIS A 241 -3.63 -4.32 -4.41
CA HIS A 241 -2.97 -5.04 -5.53
C HIS A 241 -1.45 -4.81 -5.58
N ALA A 242 -0.74 -4.87 -4.45
CA ALA A 242 0.67 -4.46 -4.38
C ALA A 242 0.86 -3.08 -5.04
N TRP A 243 0.02 -2.11 -4.67
CA TRP A 243 0.01 -0.73 -5.18
C TRP A 243 -0.21 -0.60 -6.68
N GLY A 244 -0.84 -1.58 -7.32
CA GLY A 244 -1.10 -1.61 -8.77
C GLY A 244 0.14 -1.85 -9.62
N ILE A 245 1.33 -1.97 -9.04
CA ILE A 245 2.58 -2.15 -9.80
C ILE A 245 2.61 -3.47 -10.59
N PRO A 246 2.01 -4.60 -10.17
CA PRO A 246 1.91 -5.79 -11.01
C PRO A 246 1.19 -5.54 -12.35
N TYR A 247 0.19 -4.66 -12.38
CA TYR A 247 -0.46 -4.25 -13.64
C TYR A 247 0.50 -3.45 -14.53
N VAL A 248 1.27 -2.50 -13.93
CA VAL A 248 2.29 -1.72 -14.65
C VAL A 248 3.37 -2.65 -15.21
N ALA A 249 3.92 -3.53 -14.37
CA ALA A 249 4.96 -4.47 -14.77
C ALA A 249 4.48 -5.42 -15.88
N THR A 250 3.22 -5.89 -15.80
CA THR A 250 2.63 -6.73 -16.84
C THR A 250 2.42 -5.95 -18.14
N MET A 251 1.90 -4.73 -18.08
CA MET A 251 1.70 -3.87 -19.26
C MET A 251 3.01 -3.60 -20.00
N LEU A 252 4.12 -3.39 -19.26
CA LEU A 252 5.44 -3.10 -19.81
C LEU A 252 6.24 -4.36 -20.16
N GLY A 253 5.76 -5.57 -19.85
CA GLY A 253 6.48 -6.83 -20.08
C GLY A 253 7.74 -6.97 -19.23
N ILE A 254 7.76 -6.44 -18.02
CA ILE A 254 8.90 -6.50 -17.09
C ILE A 254 8.98 -7.89 -16.45
N LYS A 255 10.20 -8.40 -16.22
CA LYS A 255 10.40 -9.61 -15.43
C LYS A 255 9.86 -9.42 -14.02
N GLN A 256 9.00 -10.34 -13.54
CA GLN A 256 8.35 -10.26 -12.24
C GLN A 256 8.76 -11.43 -11.37
N VAL A 257 9.13 -11.15 -10.11
CA VAL A 257 9.60 -12.13 -9.12
C VAL A 257 8.69 -12.06 -7.89
N TYR A 258 8.00 -13.13 -7.58
CA TYR A 258 7.06 -13.22 -6.47
C TYR A 258 7.67 -14.00 -5.30
N PRO A 259 7.84 -13.38 -4.12
CA PRO A 259 8.57 -14.00 -3.01
C PRO A 259 7.73 -14.95 -2.15
N GLY A 260 6.41 -14.98 -2.31
CA GLY A 260 5.51 -15.66 -1.37
C GLY A 260 5.38 -14.88 -0.07
N ARG A 261 5.36 -15.60 1.05
CA ARG A 261 5.45 -15.00 2.37
C ARG A 261 6.79 -14.27 2.53
N TYR A 262 6.76 -13.07 3.14
CA TYR A 262 7.97 -12.26 3.30
C TYR A 262 8.86 -12.82 4.42
N GLU A 263 9.90 -13.46 4.00
CA GLU A 263 10.99 -13.98 4.82
C GLU A 263 12.28 -13.27 4.42
N PRO A 264 12.99 -12.59 5.34
CA PRO A 264 14.15 -11.76 4.98
C PRO A 264 15.20 -12.49 4.14
N ASP A 265 15.49 -13.74 4.49
CA ASP A 265 16.48 -14.55 3.75
C ASP A 265 16.03 -14.86 2.33
N MET A 266 14.75 -15.18 2.12
CA MET A 266 14.17 -15.41 0.81
C MET A 266 14.21 -14.14 -0.04
N LEU A 267 13.83 -12.99 0.52
CA LEU A 267 13.85 -11.71 -0.19
C LEU A 267 15.27 -11.34 -0.65
N VAL A 268 16.26 -11.45 0.22
CA VAL A 268 17.67 -11.18 -0.11
C VAL A 268 18.22 -12.18 -1.12
N ASN A 269 17.85 -13.45 -1.01
CA ASN A 269 18.26 -14.48 -1.99
C ASN A 269 17.68 -14.17 -3.37
N LEU A 270 16.38 -13.90 -3.48
CA LEU A 270 15.72 -13.56 -4.75
C LEU A 270 16.29 -12.25 -5.33
N TRP A 271 16.51 -11.22 -4.50
CA TRP A 271 17.16 -9.99 -4.95
C TRP A 271 18.49 -10.29 -5.64
N ARG A 272 19.33 -11.13 -5.05
CA ARG A 272 20.65 -11.48 -5.59
C ARG A 272 20.57 -12.37 -6.83
N THR A 273 19.81 -13.46 -6.76
CA THR A 273 19.77 -14.51 -7.82
C THR A 273 19.01 -14.04 -9.05
N GLU A 274 17.89 -13.34 -8.86
CA GLU A 274 17.06 -12.83 -9.95
C GLU A 274 17.46 -11.44 -10.42
N LYS A 275 18.44 -10.79 -9.73
CA LYS A 275 18.92 -9.43 -10.01
C LYS A 275 17.79 -8.39 -9.94
N VAL A 276 16.99 -8.47 -8.86
CA VAL A 276 15.90 -7.54 -8.64
C VAL A 276 16.46 -6.11 -8.58
N SER A 277 15.90 -5.21 -9.37
CA SER A 277 16.34 -3.81 -9.46
C SER A 277 15.26 -2.82 -9.04
N PHE A 278 14.00 -3.26 -8.94
CA PHE A 278 12.89 -2.40 -8.56
C PHE A 278 11.92 -3.11 -7.60
N SER A 279 11.52 -2.39 -6.54
CA SER A 279 10.52 -2.84 -5.56
C SER A 279 9.74 -1.66 -4.98
N HIS A 280 8.75 -1.95 -4.16
CA HIS A 280 8.07 -0.97 -3.34
C HIS A 280 7.69 -1.58 -1.98
N CYS A 281 7.75 -0.81 -0.91
CA CYS A 281 7.38 -1.30 0.41
C CYS A 281 7.01 -0.18 1.40
N VAL A 282 6.53 -0.60 2.56
CA VAL A 282 6.36 0.28 3.72
C VAL A 282 7.67 0.39 4.52
N PRO A 283 7.92 1.48 5.27
CA PRO A 283 9.14 1.68 6.05
C PRO A 283 9.52 0.51 6.97
N THR A 284 8.55 -0.16 7.56
CA THR A 284 8.79 -1.29 8.47
C THR A 284 9.40 -2.52 7.77
N ILE A 285 9.02 -2.77 6.53
CA ILE A 285 9.62 -3.86 5.72
C ILE A 285 11.06 -3.49 5.33
N LEU A 286 11.30 -2.24 4.92
CA LEU A 286 12.66 -1.77 4.66
C LEU A 286 13.55 -1.90 5.91
N GLN A 287 13.05 -1.48 7.08
CA GLN A 287 13.78 -1.63 8.34
C GLN A 287 14.09 -3.09 8.67
N MET A 288 13.14 -4.01 8.42
CA MET A 288 13.35 -5.45 8.57
C MET A 288 14.48 -5.96 7.66
N LEU A 289 14.52 -5.55 6.39
CA LEU A 289 15.57 -5.93 5.44
C LEU A 289 16.94 -5.41 5.86
N LEU A 290 17.03 -4.14 6.28
CA LEU A 290 18.28 -3.54 6.74
C LEU A 290 18.82 -4.22 8.00
N ASN A 291 17.96 -4.64 8.91
CA ASN A 291 18.34 -5.32 10.16
C ASN A 291 18.75 -6.79 9.95
N ALA A 292 18.11 -7.50 9.00
CA ALA A 292 18.29 -8.94 8.83
C ALA A 292 19.66 -9.33 8.27
N LYS A 293 20.27 -8.49 7.46
CA LYS A 293 21.56 -8.76 6.76
C LYS A 293 22.56 -7.62 6.92
N GLY A 294 22.91 -7.35 8.19
CA GLY A 294 23.82 -6.30 8.71
C GLY A 294 24.59 -5.45 7.70
N ASP A 295 25.49 -6.03 6.90
CA ASP A 295 26.39 -5.29 6.01
C ASP A 295 26.18 -5.57 4.51
N THR A 296 25.04 -6.15 4.09
CA THR A 296 24.78 -6.40 2.67
C THR A 296 24.69 -5.07 1.90
N ASP A 297 25.54 -4.88 0.90
CA ASP A 297 25.40 -3.79 -0.08
C ASP A 297 24.29 -4.18 -1.08
N PHE A 298 23.23 -3.38 -1.09
CA PHE A 298 22.08 -3.53 -1.99
C PHE A 298 22.20 -2.62 -3.24
N GLY A 299 23.40 -2.34 -3.68
CA GLY A 299 23.66 -1.40 -4.77
C GLY A 299 22.78 -1.61 -6.00
N GLY A 300 22.19 -0.52 -6.47
CA GLY A 300 21.31 -0.49 -7.63
C GLY A 300 19.85 -0.90 -7.38
N TRP A 301 19.44 -1.24 -6.15
CA TRP A 301 18.04 -1.54 -5.83
C TRP A 301 17.25 -0.23 -5.65
N LYS A 302 16.30 0.01 -6.52
CA LYS A 302 15.39 1.16 -6.48
C LYS A 302 14.12 0.75 -5.74
N ILE A 303 13.74 1.50 -4.70
CA ILE A 303 12.56 1.18 -3.89
C ILE A 303 11.68 2.42 -3.72
N ILE A 304 10.40 2.29 -4.09
CA ILE A 304 9.38 3.26 -3.72
C ILE A 304 8.90 2.97 -2.30
N ILE A 305 8.96 3.97 -1.44
CA ILE A 305 8.49 3.90 -0.05
C ILE A 305 7.19 4.69 0.10
N GLY A 306 6.18 4.05 0.68
CA GLY A 306 4.89 4.68 0.93
C GLY A 306 4.11 4.01 2.05
N GLY A 307 2.86 4.42 2.22
CA GLY A 307 1.96 3.86 3.22
C GLY A 307 2.15 4.42 4.63
N SER A 308 3.32 4.97 4.96
CA SER A 308 3.61 5.82 6.12
C SER A 308 4.80 6.72 5.80
N ALA A 309 5.04 7.73 6.62
CA ALA A 309 6.12 8.68 6.41
C ALA A 309 7.49 7.97 6.41
N LEU A 310 8.34 8.37 5.46
CA LEU A 310 9.75 7.98 5.42
C LEU A 310 10.55 8.96 6.27
N ASN A 311 11.02 8.53 7.44
CA ASN A 311 11.87 9.38 8.25
C ASN A 311 13.31 9.42 7.71
N ARG A 312 14.02 10.50 8.04
CA ARG A 312 15.37 10.75 7.56
C ARG A 312 16.37 9.66 7.99
N GLY A 313 16.25 9.16 9.21
CA GLY A 313 17.16 8.11 9.71
C GLY A 313 17.10 6.84 8.88
N LEU A 314 15.91 6.40 8.50
CA LEU A 314 15.71 5.22 7.64
C LEU A 314 16.21 5.48 6.21
N TYR A 315 15.95 6.69 5.67
CA TYR A 315 16.46 7.08 4.36
C TYR A 315 17.99 6.99 4.30
N GLU A 316 18.69 7.59 5.25
CA GLU A 316 20.17 7.58 5.30
C GLU A 316 20.73 6.17 5.51
N ALA A 317 20.10 5.36 6.36
CA ALA A 317 20.48 3.97 6.57
C ALA A 317 20.38 3.13 5.28
N ALA A 318 19.32 3.32 4.51
CA ALA A 318 19.12 2.63 3.22
C ALA A 318 20.11 3.14 2.15
N LYS A 319 20.32 4.46 2.07
CA LYS A 319 21.30 5.09 1.17
C LYS A 319 22.71 4.58 1.44
N ALA A 320 23.11 4.45 2.71
CA ALA A 320 24.41 3.89 3.11
C ALA A 320 24.60 2.42 2.68
N ARG A 321 23.50 1.71 2.41
CA ARG A 321 23.46 0.32 1.90
C ARG A 321 23.24 0.24 0.38
N GLY A 322 23.40 1.35 -0.35
CA GLY A 322 23.29 1.42 -1.81
C GLY A 322 21.86 1.41 -2.36
N ILE A 323 20.83 1.45 -1.51
CA ILE A 323 19.41 1.48 -1.93
C ILE A 323 19.05 2.90 -2.36
N GLN A 324 18.39 3.03 -3.52
CA GLN A 324 17.84 4.29 -4.01
C GLN A 324 16.37 4.38 -3.60
N LEU A 325 16.07 5.24 -2.63
CA LEU A 325 14.70 5.44 -2.14
C LEU A 325 14.01 6.61 -2.81
N THR A 326 12.71 6.46 -3.04
CA THR A 326 11.81 7.51 -3.48
C THR A 326 10.52 7.41 -2.67
N ALA A 327 10.17 8.46 -1.95
CA ALA A 327 8.90 8.48 -1.22
C ALA A 327 7.73 8.66 -2.19
N ALA A 328 6.60 8.05 -1.84
CA ALA A 328 5.33 8.19 -2.55
C ALA A 328 4.18 8.22 -1.56
N TYR A 329 3.10 8.88 -1.95
CA TYR A 329 1.91 8.99 -1.13
C TYR A 329 0.68 8.47 -1.86
N GLY A 330 -0.22 7.94 -1.05
CA GLY A 330 -1.54 7.50 -1.44
C GLY A 330 -2.20 6.67 -0.36
N MET A 331 -3.44 6.35 -0.57
CA MET A 331 -4.27 5.58 0.36
C MET A 331 -5.06 4.51 -0.39
N SER A 332 -5.74 3.66 0.33
CA SER A 332 -6.52 2.57 -0.27
C SER A 332 -7.56 3.09 -1.27
N GLU A 333 -8.19 4.20 -0.94
CA GLU A 333 -9.23 4.86 -1.73
C GLU A 333 -8.69 5.53 -3.00
N THR A 334 -7.38 5.65 -3.15
CA THR A 334 -6.72 6.28 -4.31
C THR A 334 -6.03 5.32 -5.28
N CYS A 335 -6.12 4.01 -5.11
CA CYS A 335 -5.70 2.92 -6.03
C CYS A 335 -4.19 2.54 -6.10
N PRO A 336 -3.22 2.90 -5.24
CA PRO A 336 -3.23 3.96 -4.25
C PRO A 336 -2.48 5.23 -4.68
N LEU A 337 -1.65 5.22 -5.75
CA LEU A 337 -0.62 6.24 -6.03
C LEU A 337 -1.22 7.58 -6.44
N ILE A 338 -0.92 8.62 -5.67
CA ILE A 338 -1.32 10.00 -5.92
C ILE A 338 -0.15 10.92 -6.18
N SER A 339 0.94 10.76 -5.43
CA SER A 339 2.12 11.59 -5.61
C SER A 339 3.40 10.79 -5.40
N CYS A 340 4.50 11.32 -5.93
CA CYS A 340 5.82 10.72 -5.85
C CYS A 340 6.88 11.82 -5.72
N ALA A 341 7.91 11.57 -4.92
CA ALA A 341 9.03 12.49 -4.77
C ALA A 341 9.82 12.57 -6.10
N HIS A 342 9.53 13.60 -6.87
CA HIS A 342 10.15 13.90 -8.15
C HIS A 342 11.02 15.15 -8.04
N PHE A 343 12.13 15.22 -8.78
CA PHE A 343 13.04 16.35 -8.80
C PHE A 343 13.00 17.05 -10.15
N ASN A 344 12.66 18.33 -10.11
CA ASN A 344 12.92 19.24 -11.22
C ASN A 344 14.42 19.62 -11.28
N GLU A 345 14.82 20.39 -12.30
CA GLU A 345 16.20 20.81 -12.48
C GLU A 345 16.76 21.60 -11.28
N GLU A 346 15.94 22.43 -10.64
CA GLU A 346 16.32 23.24 -9.47
C GLU A 346 16.67 22.35 -8.26
N LEU A 347 15.82 21.38 -7.92
CA LEU A 347 16.06 20.43 -6.83
C LEU A 347 17.26 19.53 -7.13
N GLN A 348 17.47 19.13 -8.40
CA GLN A 348 18.63 18.36 -8.82
C GLN A 348 19.95 19.13 -8.67
N ALA A 349 19.95 20.42 -8.99
CA ALA A 349 21.10 21.30 -8.85
C ALA A 349 21.36 21.75 -7.40
N GLY A 350 20.39 21.53 -6.50
CA GLY A 350 20.44 21.90 -5.10
C GLY A 350 21.49 21.16 -4.27
N THR A 351 21.61 21.52 -3.00
CA THR A 351 22.52 20.85 -2.05
C THR A 351 22.03 19.41 -1.74
N ASP A 352 22.93 18.57 -1.23
CA ASP A 352 22.55 17.21 -0.79
C ASP A 352 21.48 17.28 0.31
N GLU A 353 21.56 18.25 1.21
CA GLU A 353 20.58 18.48 2.27
C GLU A 353 19.18 18.76 1.69
N LEU A 354 19.09 19.66 0.70
CA LEU A 354 17.85 19.99 0.02
C LEU A 354 17.27 18.75 -0.69
N ARG A 355 18.12 18.01 -1.41
CA ARG A 355 17.70 16.77 -2.08
C ARG A 355 17.13 15.74 -1.11
N VAL A 356 17.78 15.52 0.05
CA VAL A 356 17.28 14.58 1.07
C VAL A 356 15.92 15.05 1.60
N THR A 357 15.80 16.34 1.94
CA THR A 357 14.56 16.93 2.46
C THR A 357 13.37 16.70 1.51
N TYR A 358 13.57 16.89 0.20
CA TYR A 358 12.50 16.70 -0.78
C TYR A 358 12.29 15.24 -1.16
N ARG A 359 13.31 14.37 -1.04
CA ARG A 359 13.19 12.94 -1.34
C ARG A 359 12.34 12.16 -0.34
N ILE A 360 12.20 12.65 0.88
CA ILE A 360 11.37 12.04 1.92
C ILE A 360 9.95 12.60 2.01
N LYS A 361 9.65 13.70 1.29
CA LYS A 361 8.28 14.25 1.18
C LYS A 361 7.41 13.39 0.28
N ALA A 362 6.09 13.55 0.38
CA ALA A 362 5.11 12.88 -0.48
C ALA A 362 5.31 13.20 -1.99
N GLY A 363 5.92 14.34 -2.30
CA GLY A 363 6.30 14.73 -3.65
C GLY A 363 5.18 15.40 -4.46
N VAL A 364 5.34 15.42 -5.78
CA VAL A 364 4.38 16.07 -6.68
C VAL A 364 3.26 15.13 -7.08
N PRO A 365 2.04 15.63 -7.35
CA PRO A 365 0.96 14.84 -7.90
C PRO A 365 1.35 14.12 -9.19
N VAL A 366 0.93 12.86 -9.33
CA VAL A 366 1.11 12.13 -10.59
C VAL A 366 0.18 12.70 -11.67
N PRO A 367 0.44 12.48 -12.97
CA PRO A 367 -0.42 13.00 -14.03
C PRO A 367 -1.90 12.68 -13.81
N LEU A 368 -2.78 13.65 -14.11
CA LEU A 368 -4.25 13.60 -13.94
C LEU A 368 -4.73 13.68 -12.49
N VAL A 369 -3.89 14.08 -11.54
CA VAL A 369 -4.31 14.36 -10.16
C VAL A 369 -4.36 15.86 -9.93
N ASP A 370 -5.51 16.36 -9.47
CA ASP A 370 -5.64 17.65 -8.84
C ASP A 370 -5.51 17.47 -7.33
N ALA A 371 -4.64 18.27 -6.70
CA ALA A 371 -4.44 18.31 -5.26
C ALA A 371 -4.56 19.72 -4.74
N ALA A 372 -5.23 19.88 -3.60
CA ALA A 372 -5.35 21.15 -2.91
C ALA A 372 -5.38 20.91 -1.39
N ILE A 373 -5.21 21.99 -0.62
CA ILE A 373 -5.40 21.97 0.83
C ILE A 373 -6.57 22.88 1.20
N VAL A 374 -7.38 22.45 2.17
CA VAL A 374 -8.56 23.19 2.64
C VAL A 374 -8.56 23.34 4.16
N ASP A 375 -9.22 24.39 4.64
CA ASP A 375 -9.51 24.58 6.07
C ASP A 375 -10.72 23.74 6.53
N SER A 376 -11.11 23.87 7.80
CA SER A 376 -12.26 23.18 8.38
C SER A 376 -13.62 23.58 7.76
N ASP A 377 -13.69 24.71 7.10
CA ASP A 377 -14.89 25.22 6.45
C ASP A 377 -14.92 24.90 4.94
N GLY A 378 -13.90 24.19 4.44
CA GLY A 378 -13.76 23.79 3.05
C GLY A 378 -13.20 24.88 2.12
N ASN A 379 -12.67 25.99 2.68
CA ASN A 379 -12.04 27.03 1.88
C ASN A 379 -10.63 26.61 1.46
N PHE A 380 -10.27 26.88 0.20
CA PHE A 380 -8.92 26.61 -0.29
C PHE A 380 -7.88 27.49 0.37
N LEU A 381 -6.78 26.87 0.77
CA LEU A 381 -5.63 27.52 1.38
C LEU A 381 -4.49 27.72 0.37
N PRO A 382 -3.57 28.70 0.62
CA PRO A 382 -2.47 28.98 -0.29
C PRO A 382 -1.44 27.84 -0.32
N ALA A 383 -0.83 27.65 -1.50
CA ALA A 383 0.27 26.72 -1.71
C ALA A 383 1.61 27.44 -1.49
N ASP A 384 1.92 27.80 -0.23
CA ASP A 384 3.11 28.56 0.19
C ASP A 384 4.19 27.69 0.86
N GLY A 385 3.92 26.39 1.06
CA GLY A 385 4.80 25.44 1.74
C GLY A 385 4.71 25.48 3.27
N GLU A 386 3.98 26.43 3.84
CA GLU A 386 3.88 26.67 5.29
C GLU A 386 2.46 26.45 5.81
N THR A 387 1.46 26.95 5.08
CA THR A 387 0.04 26.84 5.47
C THR A 387 -0.41 25.39 5.46
N GLN A 388 -0.93 24.94 6.61
CA GLN A 388 -1.41 23.57 6.79
C GLN A 388 -2.93 23.50 6.59
N GLY A 389 -3.39 22.48 5.90
CA GLY A 389 -4.80 22.18 5.70
C GLY A 389 -5.04 20.71 5.40
N GLU A 390 -6.31 20.28 5.34
CA GLU A 390 -6.63 18.94 4.88
C GLU A 390 -6.32 18.81 3.40
N LEU A 391 -5.55 17.77 3.03
CA LEU A 391 -5.31 17.42 1.63
C LEU A 391 -6.59 16.86 1.01
N VAL A 392 -7.03 17.49 -0.09
CA VAL A 392 -8.17 17.04 -0.89
C VAL A 392 -7.76 16.77 -2.32
N LEU A 393 -8.39 15.76 -2.95
CA LEU A 393 -7.93 15.20 -4.21
C LEU A 393 -9.06 15.07 -5.25
N ARG A 394 -8.67 15.16 -6.52
CA ARG A 394 -9.45 14.69 -7.68
C ARG A 394 -8.54 13.90 -8.60
N ALA A 395 -9.00 12.74 -9.05
CA ALA A 395 -8.35 11.96 -10.10
C ALA A 395 -9.37 10.98 -10.72
N PRO A 396 -9.17 10.56 -11.98
CA PRO A 396 -10.16 9.72 -12.66
C PRO A 396 -10.21 8.27 -12.15
N TRP A 397 -9.36 7.90 -11.21
CA TRP A 397 -9.31 6.55 -10.63
C TRP A 397 -9.63 6.51 -9.13
N LEU A 398 -10.01 7.60 -8.48
CA LEU A 398 -10.37 7.57 -7.06
C LEU A 398 -11.60 6.71 -6.82
N SER A 399 -11.64 6.00 -5.68
CA SER A 399 -12.83 5.25 -5.29
C SER A 399 -14.03 6.16 -5.16
N MET A 400 -15.14 5.78 -5.75
CA MET A 400 -16.38 6.58 -5.72
C MET A 400 -17.18 6.40 -4.43
N GLY A 401 -16.64 5.61 -3.47
CA GLY A 401 -17.27 5.36 -2.17
C GLY A 401 -16.82 4.05 -1.56
N TYR A 402 -17.61 3.55 -0.62
CA TYR A 402 -17.40 2.26 0.02
C TYR A 402 -18.52 1.28 -0.31
N LEU A 403 -18.16 0.03 -0.49
CA LEU A 403 -19.09 -1.05 -0.82
C LEU A 403 -20.20 -1.12 0.23
N ARG A 404 -21.47 -0.94 -0.21
CA ARG A 404 -22.67 -0.97 0.65
C ARG A 404 -22.70 0.01 1.82
N GLU A 405 -21.85 1.04 1.80
CA GLU A 405 -21.81 2.07 2.84
C GLU A 405 -21.98 3.49 2.23
N PRO A 406 -23.14 3.83 1.68
CA PRO A 406 -23.34 5.08 0.94
C PRO A 406 -23.12 6.33 1.79
N GLN A 407 -23.43 6.29 3.10
CA GLN A 407 -23.20 7.42 4.01
C GLN A 407 -21.70 7.72 4.17
N LYS A 408 -20.87 6.68 4.41
CA LYS A 408 -19.42 6.83 4.47
C LYS A 408 -18.82 7.22 3.11
N GLY A 409 -19.46 6.79 2.02
CA GLY A 409 -19.09 7.26 0.68
C GLY A 409 -19.35 8.74 0.48
N ALA A 410 -20.47 9.25 1.00
CA ALA A 410 -20.78 10.69 0.98
C ALA A 410 -19.81 11.50 1.85
N GLU A 411 -19.40 10.98 3.02
CA GLU A 411 -18.39 11.61 3.88
C GLU A 411 -17.00 11.67 3.22
N LEU A 412 -16.68 10.69 2.34
CA LEU A 412 -15.43 10.67 1.59
C LEU A 412 -15.37 11.77 0.54
N TRP A 413 -16.54 12.18 -0.02
CA TRP A 413 -16.68 13.14 -1.08
C TRP A 413 -17.52 14.34 -0.61
N ASP A 414 -16.87 15.47 -0.33
CA ASP A 414 -17.54 16.73 -0.03
C ASP A 414 -17.06 17.83 -0.97
N GLY A 415 -17.94 18.75 -1.33
CA GLY A 415 -17.61 19.84 -2.26
C GLY A 415 -17.09 19.37 -3.64
N GLY A 416 -17.26 18.07 -3.99
CA GLY A 416 -16.73 17.47 -5.21
C GLY A 416 -15.23 17.18 -5.15
N TRP A 417 -14.67 17.10 -3.96
CA TRP A 417 -13.30 16.65 -3.67
C TRP A 417 -13.32 15.43 -2.76
N MET A 418 -12.36 14.54 -2.97
CA MET A 418 -12.14 13.43 -2.04
C MET A 418 -11.29 13.92 -0.85
N HIS A 419 -11.83 13.77 0.36
CA HIS A 419 -11.19 14.13 1.61
C HIS A 419 -10.28 13.00 2.09
N THR A 420 -8.99 13.31 2.31
CA THR A 420 -8.01 12.27 2.69
C THR A 420 -7.95 12.01 4.20
N GLY A 421 -8.34 13.01 5.01
CA GLY A 421 -8.13 13.01 6.45
C GLY A 421 -6.66 13.20 6.84
N ASP A 422 -5.80 13.55 5.89
CA ASP A 422 -4.39 13.84 6.13
C ASP A 422 -4.15 15.37 6.06
N VAL A 423 -3.43 15.91 7.04
CA VAL A 423 -2.98 17.30 7.07
C VAL A 423 -1.71 17.42 6.26
N ALA A 424 -1.65 18.39 5.35
CA ALA A 424 -0.50 18.61 4.50
C ALA A 424 -0.20 20.11 4.31
N THR A 425 1.01 20.39 3.84
CA THR A 425 1.35 21.66 3.17
C THR A 425 1.55 21.37 1.68
N LEU A 426 1.31 22.40 0.86
CA LEU A 426 1.57 22.37 -0.57
C LEU A 426 2.47 23.56 -0.90
N ASP A 427 3.61 23.34 -1.54
CA ASP A 427 4.50 24.43 -1.90
C ASP A 427 4.25 24.97 -3.32
N THR A 428 4.95 26.05 -3.68
CA THR A 428 4.83 26.70 -5.00
C THR A 428 5.30 25.82 -6.16
N MET A 429 6.03 24.75 -5.89
CA MET A 429 6.43 23.73 -6.88
C MET A 429 5.41 22.60 -7.01
N GLY A 430 4.34 22.65 -6.21
CA GLY A 430 3.32 21.59 -6.15
C GLY A 430 3.72 20.38 -5.31
N VAL A 431 4.77 20.49 -4.49
CA VAL A 431 5.21 19.39 -3.63
C VAL A 431 4.32 19.29 -2.41
N ILE A 432 3.72 18.11 -2.24
CA ILE A 432 2.92 17.75 -1.08
C ILE A 432 3.86 17.29 0.04
N ASP A 433 3.66 17.83 1.23
CA ASP A 433 4.35 17.41 2.44
C ASP A 433 3.32 17.04 3.52
N ILE A 434 3.17 15.73 3.78
CA ILE A 434 2.21 15.22 4.76
C ILE A 434 2.73 15.52 6.16
N ARG A 435 1.96 16.28 6.91
CA ARG A 435 2.31 16.71 8.29
C ARG A 435 1.80 15.73 9.33
N ASP A 436 0.55 15.27 9.21
CA ASP A 436 -0.03 14.28 10.10
C ASP A 436 -1.40 13.82 9.58
N ARG A 437 -2.05 12.94 10.33
CA ARG A 437 -3.48 12.68 10.19
C ARG A 437 -4.29 13.60 11.10
N ILE A 438 -5.43 14.09 10.62
CA ILE A 438 -6.33 14.96 11.41
C ILE A 438 -6.62 14.36 12.81
N LYS A 439 -6.76 13.05 12.91
CA LYS A 439 -7.00 12.30 14.15
C LYS A 439 -5.77 12.02 15.00
N ASP A 440 -4.57 12.19 14.46
CA ASP A 440 -3.30 11.89 15.12
C ASP A 440 -2.51 13.16 15.48
N VAL A 441 -2.89 14.32 14.90
CA VAL A 441 -2.37 15.64 15.31
C VAL A 441 -2.62 15.85 16.80
N ILE A 442 -1.57 16.23 17.51
CA ILE A 442 -1.59 16.42 18.96
C ILE A 442 -1.96 17.87 19.27
N LYS A 443 -3.08 18.08 19.96
CA LYS A 443 -3.59 19.41 20.29
C LYS A 443 -3.16 19.82 21.70
N THR A 444 -2.00 20.47 21.80
CA THR A 444 -1.41 20.85 23.09
C THR A 444 -1.44 22.35 23.29
N GLY A 445 -2.18 22.83 24.30
CA GLY A 445 -2.27 24.26 24.65
C GLY A 445 -2.84 25.16 23.55
N GLY A 446 -3.66 24.63 22.66
CA GLY A 446 -4.21 25.34 21.49
C GLY A 446 -3.33 25.27 20.24
N GLU A 447 -2.14 24.72 20.34
CA GLU A 447 -1.20 24.53 19.23
C GLU A 447 -1.30 23.13 18.64
N TRP A 448 -1.06 23.02 17.35
CA TRP A 448 -0.99 21.75 16.64
C TRP A 448 0.44 21.25 16.59
N VAL A 449 0.67 20.05 17.08
CA VAL A 449 1.98 19.38 17.06
C VAL A 449 1.88 18.14 16.18
N SER A 450 2.73 18.08 15.16
CA SER A 450 2.82 16.92 14.28
C SER A 450 3.51 15.75 15.00
N SER A 451 2.82 14.62 15.08
CA SER A 451 3.40 13.40 15.61
C SER A 451 4.46 12.84 14.67
N LEU A 452 4.31 13.02 13.34
CA LEU A 452 5.28 12.56 12.33
C LEU A 452 6.58 13.35 12.37
N GLU A 453 6.50 14.68 12.56
CA GLU A 453 7.68 15.53 12.70
C GLU A 453 8.50 15.15 13.95
N LEU A 454 7.82 14.90 15.06
CA LEU A 454 8.49 14.40 16.27
C LEU A 454 9.12 13.03 16.07
N GLU A 455 8.43 12.11 15.40
CA GLU A 455 8.96 10.79 15.04
C GLU A 455 10.24 10.94 14.20
N ASP A 456 10.24 11.83 13.20
CA ASP A 456 11.43 12.08 12.39
C ASP A 456 12.60 12.62 13.23
N LEU A 457 12.38 13.66 14.03
CA LEU A 457 13.42 14.26 14.86
C LEU A 457 13.98 13.29 15.91
N ILE A 458 13.12 12.52 16.57
CA ILE A 458 13.52 11.48 17.53
C ILE A 458 14.29 10.35 16.85
N SER A 459 13.90 9.96 15.64
CA SER A 459 14.58 8.91 14.88
C SER A 459 16.05 9.22 14.54
N ARG A 460 16.43 10.51 14.57
CA ARG A 460 17.79 10.98 14.34
C ARG A 460 18.72 10.71 15.54
N HIS A 461 18.16 10.35 16.69
CA HIS A 461 18.97 9.99 17.86
C HIS A 461 19.67 8.64 17.62
N PRO A 462 21.01 8.54 17.78
CA PRO A 462 21.77 7.34 17.42
C PRO A 462 21.37 6.08 18.18
N GLY A 463 20.82 6.22 19.39
CA GLY A 463 20.33 5.10 20.20
C GLY A 463 18.92 4.61 19.83
N VAL A 464 18.16 5.34 19.00
CA VAL A 464 16.79 4.98 18.63
C VAL A 464 16.78 4.11 17.39
N ARG A 465 16.04 2.99 17.44
CA ARG A 465 15.80 2.09 16.32
C ARG A 465 14.45 2.35 15.67
N GLU A 466 13.39 2.45 16.48
CA GLU A 466 12.02 2.78 16.04
C GLU A 466 11.40 3.75 17.05
N VAL A 467 10.48 4.57 16.57
CA VAL A 467 9.72 5.52 17.41
C VAL A 467 8.29 5.65 16.90
N ALA A 468 7.35 5.80 17.82
CA ALA A 468 5.99 6.25 17.55
C ALA A 468 5.62 7.34 18.56
N VAL A 469 4.96 8.39 18.07
CA VAL A 469 4.48 9.49 18.92
C VAL A 469 2.95 9.55 18.87
N VAL A 470 2.33 9.68 20.03
CA VAL A 470 0.87 9.83 20.18
C VAL A 470 0.53 10.97 21.13
N GLY A 471 -0.62 11.62 20.92
CA GLY A 471 -1.21 12.52 21.89
C GLY A 471 -1.84 11.73 23.03
N MET A 472 -1.50 12.08 24.27
CA MET A 472 -2.13 11.56 25.49
C MET A 472 -2.85 12.70 26.21
N ALA A 473 -4.02 12.40 26.77
CA ALA A 473 -4.83 13.40 27.45
C ALA A 473 -4.06 14.03 28.63
N ASP A 474 -4.12 15.36 28.72
CA ASP A 474 -3.50 16.16 29.76
C ASP A 474 -4.52 17.17 30.32
N ALA A 475 -4.64 17.23 31.67
CA ALA A 475 -5.65 18.03 32.33
C ALA A 475 -5.45 19.56 32.11
N GLN A 476 -4.22 20.01 31.88
CA GLN A 476 -3.88 21.43 31.71
C GLN A 476 -3.81 21.84 30.24
N TRP A 477 -3.30 20.96 29.37
CA TRP A 477 -2.92 21.29 27.99
C TRP A 477 -3.83 20.67 26.93
N GLY A 478 -4.85 19.88 27.36
CA GLY A 478 -5.69 19.07 26.48
C GLY A 478 -5.01 17.76 26.10
N GLU A 479 -3.93 17.82 25.35
CA GLU A 479 -3.07 16.68 25.04
C GLU A 479 -1.59 17.03 25.23
N ARG A 480 -0.78 15.98 25.47
CA ARG A 480 0.67 16.08 25.47
C ARG A 480 1.28 14.97 24.63
N PRO A 481 2.36 15.26 23.88
CA PRO A 481 3.09 14.23 23.15
C PRO A 481 3.65 13.18 24.12
N PHE A 482 3.50 11.91 23.72
CA PHE A 482 4.08 10.74 24.35
C PHE A 482 4.90 9.96 23.30
N ALA A 483 6.16 9.61 23.62
CA ALA A 483 7.01 8.87 22.69
C ALA A 483 7.19 7.42 23.16
N LEU A 484 6.86 6.47 22.28
CA LEU A 484 7.13 5.03 22.43
C LEU A 484 8.38 4.70 21.61
N LEU A 485 9.40 4.13 22.25
CA LEU A 485 10.74 3.95 21.67
C LEU A 485 11.15 2.49 21.67
N VAL A 486 11.77 2.06 20.58
CA VAL A 486 12.60 0.85 20.54
C VAL A 486 14.04 1.28 20.37
N LEU A 487 14.91 0.91 21.29
CA LEU A 487 16.31 1.26 21.26
C LEU A 487 17.13 0.22 20.48
N ARG A 488 18.30 0.65 20.02
CA ARG A 488 19.31 -0.26 19.48
C ARG A 488 19.94 -1.06 20.61
N ASP A 489 20.51 -2.22 20.28
CA ASP A 489 21.10 -3.13 21.27
C ASP A 489 22.17 -2.43 22.11
N GLY A 490 22.07 -2.59 23.44
CA GLY A 490 23.00 -2.00 24.40
C GLY A 490 22.85 -0.49 24.64
N GLN A 491 21.85 0.17 24.02
CA GLN A 491 21.59 1.58 24.24
C GLN A 491 20.56 1.80 25.35
N THR A 492 20.67 2.94 26.04
CA THR A 492 19.70 3.42 27.04
C THR A 492 19.31 4.85 26.69
N LEU A 493 18.06 5.21 26.91
CA LEU A 493 17.55 6.56 26.72
C LEU A 493 16.43 6.82 27.73
N ASP A 494 16.56 7.90 28.47
CA ASP A 494 15.52 8.40 29.37
C ASP A 494 14.88 9.69 28.83
N ALA A 495 13.83 10.16 29.48
CA ALA A 495 13.11 11.37 29.05
C ALA A 495 13.99 12.62 29.07
N GLN A 496 14.92 12.72 30.01
CA GLN A 496 15.85 13.86 30.14
C GLN A 496 16.84 13.90 28.95
N SER A 497 17.39 12.77 28.58
CA SER A 497 18.31 12.62 27.45
C SER A 497 17.59 12.88 26.13
N LEU A 498 16.33 12.39 25.97
CA LEU A 498 15.51 12.71 24.80
C LEU A 498 15.22 14.20 24.70
N LYS A 499 14.88 14.85 25.81
CA LYS A 499 14.69 16.30 25.84
C LYS A 499 15.95 17.04 25.40
N ALA A 500 17.13 16.66 25.93
CA ALA A 500 18.39 17.25 25.52
C ALA A 500 18.66 17.12 24.02
N HIS A 501 18.29 15.98 23.42
CA HIS A 501 18.38 15.76 21.98
C HIS A 501 17.44 16.67 21.18
N LEU A 502 16.24 16.97 21.70
CA LEU A 502 15.24 17.77 21.00
C LEU A 502 15.41 19.30 21.17
N LEU A 503 16.09 19.75 22.22
CA LEU A 503 16.28 21.19 22.48
C LEU A 503 16.93 21.96 21.32
N PRO A 504 17.97 21.47 20.63
CA PRO A 504 18.54 22.17 19.48
C PRO A 504 17.52 22.43 18.36
N PHE A 505 16.57 21.52 18.15
CA PHE A 505 15.51 21.70 17.14
C PHE A 505 14.47 22.76 17.54
N VAL A 506 14.27 22.94 18.87
CA VAL A 506 13.47 24.06 19.40
C VAL A 506 14.20 25.40 19.16
N GLU A 507 15.51 25.45 19.41
CA GLU A 507 16.33 26.65 19.20
C GLU A 507 16.40 27.05 17.73
N LEU A 508 16.36 26.08 16.81
CA LEU A 508 16.29 26.30 15.36
C LEU A 508 14.88 26.66 14.87
N GLY A 509 13.86 26.65 15.74
CA GLY A 509 12.48 26.95 15.38
C GLY A 509 11.79 25.86 14.56
N LEU A 510 12.34 24.66 14.50
CA LEU A 510 11.73 23.52 13.79
C LEU A 510 10.54 22.95 14.54
N ILE A 511 10.62 22.89 15.86
CA ILE A 511 9.51 22.52 16.75
C ILE A 511 9.39 23.54 17.88
N ASN A 512 8.22 23.66 18.48
CA ASN A 512 8.06 24.48 19.67
C ASN A 512 8.38 23.67 20.95
N LYS A 513 8.63 24.34 22.07
CA LYS A 513 8.97 23.68 23.33
C LYS A 513 7.85 22.77 23.88
N TRP A 514 6.61 23.00 23.47
CA TRP A 514 5.44 22.21 23.86
C TRP A 514 5.40 20.84 23.15
N ALA A 515 6.10 20.73 22.04
CA ALA A 515 6.20 19.51 21.26
C ALA A 515 7.10 18.45 21.93
N ILE A 516 7.97 18.83 22.88
CA ILE A 516 8.83 17.87 23.58
C ILE A 516 7.94 16.89 24.38
N PRO A 517 8.06 15.56 24.14
CA PRO A 517 7.29 14.57 24.88
C PRO A 517 7.49 14.70 26.38
N SER A 518 6.38 14.78 27.13
CA SER A 518 6.43 14.84 28.60
C SER A 518 6.74 13.50 29.26
N GLN A 519 6.45 12.42 28.54
CA GLN A 519 6.68 11.04 28.98
C GLN A 519 7.17 10.20 27.81
N ILE A 520 7.96 9.19 28.10
CA ILE A 520 8.41 8.18 27.13
C ILE A 520 8.24 6.77 27.72
N ALA A 521 8.16 5.78 26.83
CA ALA A 521 8.31 4.38 27.21
C ALA A 521 9.29 3.68 26.26
N VAL A 522 10.13 2.81 26.82
CA VAL A 522 11.05 1.97 26.05
C VAL A 522 10.51 0.55 26.03
N VAL A 523 10.30 0.01 24.83
CA VAL A 523 9.68 -1.31 24.60
C VAL A 523 10.52 -2.14 23.64
N GLY A 524 10.27 -3.45 23.60
CA GLY A 524 10.93 -4.36 22.66
C GLY A 524 10.42 -4.22 21.22
N GLU A 525 9.15 -3.88 21.06
CA GLU A 525 8.46 -3.74 19.77
C GLU A 525 7.32 -2.72 19.86
N ILE A 526 7.09 -1.96 18.78
CA ILE A 526 5.96 -1.03 18.65
C ILE A 526 4.80 -1.74 17.94
N PRO A 527 3.55 -1.62 18.44
CA PRO A 527 2.36 -2.19 17.79
C PRO A 527 2.21 -1.73 16.34
N LYS A 528 1.91 -2.69 15.45
CA LYS A 528 1.73 -2.45 14.02
C LYS A 528 0.39 -2.99 13.53
N THR A 529 -0.16 -2.35 12.52
CA THR A 529 -1.36 -2.83 11.82
C THR A 529 -1.04 -4.08 10.98
N SER A 530 -2.07 -4.76 10.45
CA SER A 530 -1.93 -5.94 9.58
C SER A 530 -1.10 -5.70 8.31
N VAL A 531 -0.94 -4.44 7.91
CA VAL A 531 -0.13 -4.03 6.74
C VAL A 531 1.22 -3.41 7.12
N GLY A 532 1.61 -3.50 8.40
CA GLY A 532 2.93 -3.07 8.89
C GLY A 532 3.08 -1.58 9.21
N LYS A 533 1.98 -0.80 9.25
CA LYS A 533 2.00 0.61 9.71
C LYS A 533 1.94 0.68 11.23
N LEU A 534 2.45 1.77 11.83
CA LEU A 534 2.29 2.01 13.27
C LEU A 534 0.80 2.05 13.65
N ASP A 535 0.42 1.28 14.67
CA ASP A 535 -0.96 1.27 15.19
C ASP A 535 -1.10 2.26 16.36
N LYS A 536 -1.19 3.55 16.03
CA LYS A 536 -1.30 4.62 17.04
C LYS A 536 -2.52 4.47 17.95
N LYS A 537 -3.61 3.86 17.46
CA LYS A 537 -4.79 3.57 18.28
C LYS A 537 -4.46 2.56 19.38
N ARG A 538 -3.85 1.45 19.02
CA ARG A 538 -3.43 0.42 19.98
C ARG A 538 -2.39 0.97 20.96
N ILE A 539 -1.45 1.77 20.49
CA ILE A 539 -0.45 2.44 21.32
C ILE A 539 -1.13 3.31 22.39
N ARG A 540 -2.12 4.14 22.02
CA ARG A 540 -2.86 4.96 23.02
C ARG A 540 -3.52 4.11 24.09
N VAL A 541 -4.13 2.98 23.71
CA VAL A 541 -4.79 2.05 24.67
C VAL A 541 -3.75 1.42 25.60
N GLU A 542 -2.64 0.95 25.09
CA GLU A 542 -1.57 0.34 25.89
C GLU A 542 -0.93 1.37 26.86
N VAL A 543 -0.66 2.60 26.37
CA VAL A 543 -0.10 3.67 27.22
C VAL A 543 -1.05 4.04 28.35
N LEU A 544 -2.36 4.13 28.09
CA LEU A 544 -3.35 4.37 29.17
C LEU A 544 -3.33 3.28 30.23
N ALA A 545 -3.22 2.02 29.84
CA ALA A 545 -3.09 0.90 30.77
C ALA A 545 -1.80 1.01 31.59
N TRP A 546 -0.66 1.31 30.96
CA TRP A 546 0.61 1.50 31.66
C TRP A 546 0.61 2.67 32.63
N GLN A 547 -0.06 3.78 32.30
CA GLN A 547 -0.22 4.93 33.20
C GLN A 547 -1.08 4.56 34.41
N ALA A 548 -2.17 3.79 34.23
CA ALA A 548 -3.02 3.34 35.32
C ALA A 548 -2.28 2.39 36.30
N ASP A 549 -1.39 1.55 35.78
CA ASP A 549 -0.65 0.55 36.56
C ASP A 549 0.70 1.08 37.10
N ASN A 550 1.04 2.36 36.90
CA ASN A 550 2.36 2.94 37.21
C ASN A 550 3.52 2.08 36.68
N SER A 551 3.42 1.67 35.44
CA SER A 551 4.36 0.72 34.81
C SER A 551 5.81 1.20 34.87
N PRO A 552 6.79 0.32 35.15
CA PRO A 552 8.21 0.65 35.15
C PRO A 552 8.77 1.01 33.76
N PHE A 553 8.00 0.81 32.69
CA PHE A 553 8.37 1.22 31.33
C PHE A 553 8.26 2.73 31.10
N LEU A 554 7.59 3.48 32.01
CA LEU A 554 7.37 4.91 31.87
C LEU A 554 8.53 5.70 32.46
N SER A 555 9.07 6.64 31.70
CA SER A 555 10.00 7.68 32.17
C SER A 555 9.37 9.06 31.91
N SER A 556 9.32 9.90 32.94
CA SER A 556 8.76 11.25 32.88
C SER A 556 9.85 12.31 32.97
N LEU A 557 9.61 13.48 32.38
CA LEU A 557 10.47 14.66 32.50
C LEU A 557 10.37 15.29 33.89
#